data_ecab7d4f16c43f2ce3e9d4e2d5a89720
#
_entry.id   ecab7d4f16c43f2ce3e9d4e2d5a89720
#
_cell.length_a   1.000
_cell.length_b   1.000
_cell.length_c   1.000
_cell.angle_alpha   90.00
_cell.angle_beta   90.00
_cell.angle_gamma   90.00
#
_symmetry.space_group_name_H-M   'P 1'
#
loop_
_entity.id
_entity.type
_entity.pdbx_description
1 polymer ?
#
loop_
_entity_poly.entity_id
_entity_poly.type
_entity_poly.pdbx_seq_one_letter_code
_entity_poly.pdbx_strand_id
1 'polypeptide(L)'
;MTERSRVVLVPIDEIVYLKAELKYITIRTAQREYLLEESLTKLEEEFGARFVRVHRNCLVARDCIRGFERRVGDDGDAHWEVLLNGVTETLPVSRRQQSIVREIGRENQRVRAEAVDDVRRYARGAAPR
;
A
#
# COMPACT_ATOMS: atom_id res chain seq x y z
N MET A 1 20.13 -30.08 2.55
CA MET A 1 18.86 -29.41 2.76
C MET A 1 17.82 -29.90 1.80
N THR A 2 16.68 -30.19 2.32
CA THR A 2 15.59 -30.67 1.49
C THR A 2 14.73 -29.52 1.04
N GLU A 3 14.49 -29.49 -0.24
CA GLU A 3 13.63 -28.47 -0.76
C GLU A 3 12.30 -29.03 -1.10
N ARG A 4 11.30 -28.28 -0.75
CA ARG A 4 9.98 -28.64 -1.07
C ARG A 4 9.58 -27.97 -2.34
N SER A 5 9.24 -28.74 -3.34
CA SER A 5 8.73 -28.16 -4.56
C SER A 5 7.23 -28.07 -4.43
N ARG A 6 6.74 -26.87 -4.26
CA ARG A 6 5.33 -26.68 -4.03
C ARG A 6 4.87 -25.44 -4.78
N VAL A 7 3.84 -25.61 -5.58
CA VAL A 7 3.24 -24.50 -6.28
C VAL A 7 2.02 -24.05 -5.48
N VAL A 8 2.01 -22.80 -5.10
CA VAL A 8 0.92 -22.23 -4.36
C VAL A 8 0.24 -21.19 -5.23
N LEU A 9 -1.06 -21.30 -5.38
CA LEU A 9 -1.83 -20.32 -6.15
C LEU A 9 -2.37 -19.29 -5.19
N VAL A 10 -1.94 -18.06 -5.39
CA VAL A 10 -2.35 -16.95 -4.53
C VAL A 10 -3.40 -16.16 -5.28
N PRO A 11 -4.64 -16.11 -4.80
CA PRO A 11 -5.66 -15.33 -5.49
C PRO A 11 -5.27 -13.86 -5.52
N ILE A 12 -5.47 -13.25 -6.67
CA ILE A 12 -5.12 -11.85 -6.83
C ILE A 12 -5.85 -10.98 -5.83
N ASP A 13 -7.09 -11.35 -5.52
CA ASP A 13 -7.91 -10.57 -4.59
C ASP A 13 -7.34 -10.57 -3.17
N GLU A 14 -6.47 -11.50 -2.85
CA GLU A 14 -5.89 -11.57 -1.51
C GLU A 14 -4.57 -10.84 -1.40
N ILE A 15 -4.03 -10.36 -2.50
CA ILE A 15 -2.74 -9.70 -2.48
C ILE A 15 -2.92 -8.26 -2.04
N VAL A 16 -2.20 -7.88 -0.98
CA VAL A 16 -2.22 -6.51 -0.50
C VAL A 16 -1.17 -5.70 -1.24
N TYR A 17 0.05 -6.21 -1.35
CA TYR A 17 1.07 -5.52 -2.10
C TYR A 17 2.12 -6.48 -2.61
N LEU A 18 2.90 -6.00 -3.56
CA LEU A 18 4.02 -6.71 -4.16
C LEU A 18 5.24 -5.82 -4.02
N LYS A 19 6.32 -6.37 -3.51
CA LYS A 19 7.52 -5.60 -3.26
C LYS A 19 8.74 -6.29 -3.84
N ALA A 20 9.48 -5.58 -4.67
CA ALA A 20 10.69 -6.12 -5.28
C ALA A 20 11.84 -6.03 -4.27
N GLU A 21 12.50 -7.15 -4.01
CA GLU A 21 13.63 -7.21 -3.11
C GLU A 21 14.68 -8.13 -3.72
N LEU A 22 15.84 -7.58 -4.00
CA LEU A 22 16.94 -8.34 -4.58
C LEU A 22 16.47 -9.12 -5.79
N LYS A 23 16.38 -10.45 -5.71
CA LYS A 23 15.99 -11.25 -6.85
C LYS A 23 14.53 -11.69 -6.82
N TYR A 24 13.80 -11.41 -5.77
CA TYR A 24 12.45 -11.92 -5.64
C TYR A 24 11.46 -10.81 -5.46
N ILE A 25 10.22 -11.09 -5.82
CA ILE A 25 9.09 -10.26 -5.46
C ILE A 25 8.46 -10.89 -4.25
N THR A 26 8.26 -10.10 -3.19
CA THR A 26 7.49 -10.55 -2.05
C THR A 26 6.02 -10.25 -2.31
N ILE A 27 5.20 -11.28 -2.23
CA ILE A 27 3.76 -11.15 -2.32
C ILE A 27 3.22 -11.14 -0.91
N ARG A 28 2.59 -10.05 -0.53
CA ARG A 28 2.06 -9.91 0.84
C ARG A 28 0.56 -10.04 0.82
N THR A 29 0.05 -11.03 1.55
CA THR A 29 -1.38 -11.12 1.83
C THR A 29 -1.60 -10.78 3.29
N ALA A 30 -2.84 -10.76 3.73
CA ALA A 30 -3.12 -10.45 5.13
C ALA A 30 -2.52 -11.48 6.07
N GLN A 31 -2.36 -12.72 5.61
CA GLN A 31 -1.92 -13.81 6.47
C GLN A 31 -0.44 -14.11 6.38
N ARG A 32 0.17 -13.94 5.22
CA ARG A 32 1.55 -14.37 5.06
C ARG A 32 2.20 -13.75 3.83
N GLU A 33 3.45 -14.09 3.63
CA GLU A 33 4.23 -13.65 2.48
C GLU A 33 4.60 -14.83 1.62
N TYR A 34 4.71 -14.58 0.33
CA TYR A 34 5.19 -15.56 -0.63
C TYR A 34 6.28 -14.92 -1.47
N LEU A 35 7.11 -15.74 -2.06
CA LEU A 35 8.18 -15.25 -2.93
C LEU A 35 7.89 -15.66 -4.36
N LEU A 36 8.20 -14.76 -5.29
CA LEU A 36 7.95 -14.97 -6.70
C LEU A 36 9.14 -14.44 -7.49
N GLU A 37 9.62 -15.23 -8.44
CA GLU A 37 10.67 -14.79 -9.35
C GLU A 37 10.04 -14.19 -10.58
N GLU A 38 9.89 -12.87 -10.57
CA GLU A 38 9.30 -12.16 -11.68
C GLU A 38 9.69 -10.69 -11.56
N SER A 39 9.51 -9.92 -12.62
CA SER A 39 9.77 -8.49 -12.53
C SER A 39 8.50 -7.77 -12.13
N LEU A 40 8.68 -6.72 -11.35
CA LEU A 40 7.54 -5.93 -10.89
C LEU A 40 6.86 -5.23 -12.06
N THR A 41 7.64 -4.79 -13.03
CA THR A 41 7.09 -4.15 -14.22
C THR A 41 6.19 -5.09 -14.99
N LYS A 42 6.60 -6.35 -15.10
CA LYS A 42 5.80 -7.31 -15.81
C LYS A 42 4.49 -7.58 -15.09
N LEU A 43 4.54 -7.64 -13.76
CA LEU A 43 3.33 -7.83 -12.99
C LEU A 43 2.41 -6.61 -13.10
N GLU A 44 2.99 -5.44 -13.12
CA GLU A 44 2.22 -4.22 -13.29
C GLU A 44 1.47 -4.23 -14.61
N GLU A 45 2.15 -4.65 -15.67
CA GLU A 45 1.52 -4.73 -16.98
C GLU A 45 0.42 -5.78 -17.01
N GLU A 46 0.69 -6.90 -16.38
CA GLU A 46 -0.22 -8.03 -16.44
C GLU A 46 -1.50 -7.76 -15.65
N PHE A 47 -1.38 -7.16 -14.48
CA PHE A 47 -2.54 -6.98 -13.62
C PHE A 47 -3.17 -5.60 -13.75
N GLY A 48 -2.51 -4.71 -14.46
CA GLY A 48 -3.13 -3.46 -14.88
C GLY A 48 -3.69 -2.64 -13.74
N ALA A 49 -4.97 -2.32 -13.85
CA ALA A 49 -5.58 -1.35 -12.94
C ALA A 49 -5.81 -1.87 -11.54
N ARG A 50 -5.60 -3.14 -11.29
CA ARG A 50 -5.80 -3.67 -9.94
C ARG A 50 -4.75 -3.19 -8.96
N PHE A 51 -3.59 -2.81 -9.46
CA PHE A 51 -2.47 -2.39 -8.61
C PHE A 51 -1.99 -1.02 -9.02
N VAL A 52 -1.43 -0.32 -8.05
CA VAL A 52 -0.89 1.01 -8.25
C VAL A 52 0.58 1.00 -7.85
N ARG A 53 1.43 1.58 -8.70
CA ARG A 53 2.84 1.69 -8.36
C ARG A 53 3.00 2.88 -7.41
N VAL A 54 3.34 2.60 -6.15
CA VAL A 54 3.54 3.67 -5.17
C VAL A 54 5.02 3.98 -5.00
N HIS A 55 5.88 3.07 -5.43
CA HIS A 55 7.32 3.22 -5.31
C HIS A 55 7.92 2.38 -6.41
N ARG A 56 9.13 2.70 -6.85
CA ARG A 56 9.72 1.91 -7.92
C ARG A 56 9.79 0.43 -7.58
N ASN A 57 9.80 0.11 -6.29
CA ASN A 57 9.88 -1.27 -5.84
C ASN A 57 8.58 -1.82 -5.31
N CYS A 58 7.48 -1.08 -5.39
CA CYS A 58 6.24 -1.51 -4.74
C CYS A 58 5.02 -1.28 -5.60
N LEU A 59 4.21 -2.32 -5.71
CA LEU A 59 2.86 -2.24 -6.27
C LEU A 59 1.88 -2.54 -5.15
N VAL A 60 0.81 -1.77 -5.06
CA VAL A 60 -0.16 -1.92 -4.00
C VAL A 60 -1.54 -2.15 -4.61
N ALA A 61 -2.30 -3.07 -4.03
CA ALA A 61 -3.67 -3.29 -4.50
C ALA A 61 -4.49 -2.05 -4.23
N ARG A 62 -5.16 -1.54 -5.27
CA ARG A 62 -5.97 -0.34 -5.13
C ARG A 62 -7.01 -0.47 -4.04
N ASP A 63 -7.65 -1.63 -4.00
CA ASP A 63 -8.73 -1.84 -3.05
C ASP A 63 -8.27 -1.95 -1.61
N CYS A 64 -6.98 -2.17 -1.41
CA CYS A 64 -6.43 -2.26 -0.06
C CYS A 64 -5.97 -0.93 0.48
N ILE A 65 -5.90 0.10 -0.35
CA ILE A 65 -5.46 1.41 0.12
C ILE A 65 -6.57 2.01 0.96
N ARG A 66 -6.25 2.30 2.21
CA ARG A 66 -7.22 2.96 3.07
C ARG A 66 -6.84 4.41 3.37
N GLY A 67 -5.67 4.85 2.92
CA GLY A 67 -5.30 6.22 3.13
C GLY A 67 -3.82 6.44 2.94
N PHE A 68 -3.41 7.68 3.20
CA PHE A 68 -2.02 8.08 3.09
C PHE A 68 -1.67 8.92 4.30
N GLU A 69 -0.43 8.80 4.75
CA GLU A 69 0.03 9.54 5.91
C GLU A 69 1.33 10.25 5.56
N ARG A 70 1.41 11.51 5.92
CA ARG A 70 2.63 12.26 5.69
C ARG A 70 3.49 12.17 6.92
N ARG A 71 4.73 11.81 6.74
CA ARG A 71 5.68 11.66 7.84
C ARG A 71 6.93 12.47 7.57
N VAL A 72 7.54 12.91 8.66
CA VAL A 72 8.81 13.63 8.58
C VAL A 72 9.87 12.72 9.14
N GLY A 73 10.90 12.43 8.33
CA GLY A 73 11.99 11.59 8.76
C GLY A 73 12.96 12.32 9.68
N ASP A 74 13.93 11.56 10.18
CA ASP A 74 14.95 12.12 11.06
C ASP A 74 15.77 13.19 10.40
N ASP A 75 15.89 13.11 9.07
CA ASP A 75 16.64 14.09 8.30
C ASP A 75 15.84 15.35 8.00
N GLY A 76 14.60 15.41 8.46
CA GLY A 76 13.76 16.57 8.20
C GLY A 76 12.96 16.50 6.91
N ASP A 77 13.19 15.49 6.10
CA ASP A 77 12.45 15.33 4.85
C ASP A 77 11.09 14.72 5.10
N ALA A 78 10.09 15.30 4.46
CA ALA A 78 8.75 14.76 4.54
C ALA A 78 8.50 13.81 3.39
N HIS A 79 7.74 12.76 3.66
CA HIS A 79 7.35 11.82 2.62
C HIS A 79 5.99 11.25 2.97
N TRP A 80 5.34 10.68 1.96
CA TRP A 80 4.05 10.05 2.15
C TRP A 80 4.21 8.55 2.30
N GLU A 81 3.34 7.96 3.10
CA GLU A 81 3.26 6.51 3.24
C GLU A 81 1.84 6.08 2.99
N VAL A 82 1.68 4.94 2.34
CA VAL A 82 0.37 4.42 2.06
C VAL A 82 -0.06 3.51 3.20
N LEU A 83 -1.28 3.73 3.66
CA LEU A 83 -1.91 2.94 4.71
C LEU A 83 -2.76 1.87 4.05
N LEU A 84 -2.66 0.65 4.56
CA LEU A 84 -3.24 -0.50 3.88
C LEU A 84 -4.15 -1.28 4.81
N ASN A 85 -5.24 -1.76 4.25
CA ASN A 85 -6.09 -2.72 4.94
C ASN A 85 -5.46 -4.09 4.84
N GLY A 86 -5.59 -4.86 5.90
CA GLY A 86 -5.12 -6.24 5.90
C GLY A 86 -3.74 -6.45 6.48
N VAL A 87 -2.95 -5.38 6.57
CA VAL A 87 -1.61 -5.45 7.16
C VAL A 87 -1.42 -4.22 8.03
N THR A 88 -0.46 -4.29 8.94
CA THR A 88 -0.19 -3.17 9.83
C THR A 88 0.94 -2.27 9.32
N GLU A 89 1.79 -2.81 8.47
CA GLU A 89 2.89 -2.01 7.96
C GLU A 89 2.42 -1.02 6.92
N THR A 90 3.20 0.01 6.70
CA THR A 90 2.95 1.00 5.67
C THR A 90 4.07 0.92 4.65
N LEU A 91 3.85 1.50 3.49
CA LEU A 91 4.85 1.52 2.44
C LEU A 91 5.09 2.96 1.99
N PRO A 92 6.33 3.30 1.67
CA PRO A 92 6.62 4.67 1.24
C PRO A 92 6.11 4.93 -0.17
N VAL A 93 5.69 6.16 -0.38
CA VAL A 93 5.30 6.66 -1.70
C VAL A 93 6.46 7.50 -2.20
N SER A 94 7.04 7.12 -3.33
CA SER A 94 8.17 7.87 -3.86
C SER A 94 7.71 9.23 -4.36
N ARG A 95 8.67 10.16 -4.48
CA ARG A 95 8.34 11.50 -4.94
C ARG A 95 7.73 11.48 -6.32
N ARG A 96 8.18 10.58 -7.18
CA ARG A 96 7.63 10.45 -8.51
C ARG A 96 6.18 10.07 -8.51
N GLN A 97 5.75 9.36 -7.47
CA GLN A 97 4.42 8.79 -7.43
C GLN A 97 3.48 9.55 -6.51
N GLN A 98 3.88 10.71 -6.05
CA GLN A 98 3.06 11.45 -5.09
C GLN A 98 1.70 11.85 -5.65
N SER A 99 1.59 11.98 -6.96
CA SER A 99 0.30 12.35 -7.54
C SER A 99 -0.78 11.32 -7.25
N ILE A 100 -0.41 10.09 -6.94
CA ILE A 100 -1.41 9.07 -6.66
C ILE A 100 -2.20 9.39 -5.40
N VAL A 101 -1.62 10.16 -4.48
CA VAL A 101 -2.34 10.54 -3.27
C VAL A 101 -3.63 11.27 -3.65
N ARG A 102 -3.54 12.13 -4.67
CA ARG A 102 -4.70 12.87 -5.14
C ARG A 102 -5.57 12.02 -6.06
N GLU A 103 -4.94 11.25 -6.93
CA GLU A 103 -5.68 10.47 -7.91
C GLU A 103 -6.53 9.39 -7.28
N ILE A 104 -5.96 8.69 -6.30
CA ILE A 104 -6.70 7.62 -5.64
C ILE A 104 -7.92 8.19 -4.92
N GLY A 105 -7.79 9.37 -4.34
CA GLY A 105 -8.93 9.98 -3.66
C GLY A 105 -10.07 10.31 -4.61
N ARG A 106 -9.77 10.53 -5.89
CA ARG A 106 -10.82 10.82 -6.87
C ARG A 106 -11.42 9.57 -7.47
N GLU A 107 -10.58 8.56 -7.71
CA GLU A 107 -11.03 7.38 -8.44
C GLU A 107 -11.91 6.48 -7.62
N ASN A 108 -11.73 6.49 -6.32
CA ASN A 108 -12.51 5.63 -5.46
C ASN A 108 -13.73 6.38 -4.99
N GLN A 109 -14.73 5.60 -4.58
CA GLN A 109 -15.95 6.20 -4.04
C GLN A 109 -15.79 6.54 -2.58
N ARG A 110 -14.57 6.81 -2.18
CA ARG A 110 -14.26 7.18 -0.80
C ARG A 110 -14.11 8.68 -0.70
N VAL A 111 -14.47 9.18 0.45
CA VAL A 111 -14.33 10.61 0.71
C VAL A 111 -12.92 10.86 1.21
N ARG A 112 -12.26 11.83 0.60
CA ARG A 112 -10.96 12.23 1.06
C ARG A 112 -11.12 13.11 2.29
N ALA A 113 -10.53 12.68 3.40
CA ALA A 113 -10.65 13.40 4.66
C ALA A 113 -9.32 13.36 5.38
N GLU A 114 -9.13 14.28 6.30
CA GLU A 114 -7.93 14.33 7.10
C GLU A 114 -8.22 13.78 8.48
N ALA A 115 -7.27 12.99 8.99
CA ALA A 115 -7.42 12.48 10.34
C ALA A 115 -7.15 13.60 11.32
N VAL A 116 -7.89 13.55 12.42
CA VAL A 116 -7.74 14.50 13.50
C VAL A 116 -7.10 13.77 14.67
N ASP A 117 -5.92 14.23 15.09
CA ASP A 117 -5.19 13.55 16.15
C ASP A 117 -5.90 13.61 17.48
N ASP A 118 -6.53 14.72 17.77
CA ASP A 118 -7.23 14.88 19.04
C ASP A 118 -8.72 14.84 18.80
N VAL A 119 -9.20 13.64 18.59
CA VAL A 119 -10.61 13.42 18.28
C VAL A 119 -11.50 13.85 19.43
N ARG A 120 -11.02 13.64 20.64
CA ARG A 120 -11.83 13.97 21.81
C ARG A 120 -12.10 15.46 21.91
N ARG A 121 -11.07 16.26 21.68
CA ARG A 121 -11.24 17.71 21.71
C ARG A 121 -12.15 18.16 20.59
N TYR A 122 -11.99 17.58 19.45
CA TYR A 122 -12.80 17.93 18.30
C TYR A 122 -14.26 17.57 18.53
N ALA A 123 -14.49 16.40 19.09
CA ALA A 123 -15.86 15.94 19.34
C ALA A 123 -16.57 16.83 20.35
N ARG A 124 -15.86 17.32 21.33
CA ARG A 124 -16.45 18.23 22.30
C ARG A 124 -16.88 19.53 21.65
N GLY A 125 -16.06 20.04 20.76
CA GLY A 125 -16.40 21.25 20.07
C GLY A 125 -17.52 21.06 19.08
N ALA A 126 -17.68 19.84 18.60
CA ALA A 126 -18.62 19.59 17.54
C ALA A 126 -20.05 19.50 18.01
N ALA A 127 -20.30 19.36 19.27
CA ALA A 127 -21.64 19.28 19.75
C ALA A 127 -21.92 17.95 20.38
N PRO A 128 -22.48 17.99 21.46
CA PRO A 128 -22.84 16.76 22.15
C PRO A 128 -23.94 16.03 21.43
N ARG A 129 -23.97 14.80 21.68
CA ARG A 129 -25.05 14.00 21.14
C ARG A 129 -26.07 13.72 22.17
#